data_de50a8ea6cb05f83649da7b4cbcd7fbc
#
_entry.id   de50a8ea6cb05f83649da7b4cbcd7fbc
#
_cell.length_a   1.000
_cell.length_b   1.000
_cell.length_c   1.000
_cell.angle_alpha   90.00
_cell.angle_beta   90.00
_cell.angle_gamma   90.00
#
_symmetry.space_group_name_H-M   'P 1'
#
loop_
_entity.id
_entity.type
_entity.pdbx_description
1 polymer ?
#
loop_
_entity_poly.entity_id
_entity_poly.type
_entity_poly.pdbx_seq_one_letter_code
_entity_poly.pdbx_strand_id
1 'polypeptide(L)'
;MKIKKIFLSMLLMIVAICFCPTKVFATSTIERTTTLDVSKFIQDEENKEEGWSWNSTTNTLTLTNVNFNTGDNKSIVLPSDRDIHIVSNGNNKLISGKTVIYGKKDGPGFIIFG
;
A
#
# COMPACT_ATOMS: atom_id res chain seq x y z
N MET A 1 -26.13 -5.67 -45.63
CA MET A 1 -26.09 -4.34 -45.02
C MET A 1 -26.25 -4.37 -43.50
N LYS A 2 -27.14 -5.16 -42.98
CA LYS A 2 -27.31 -5.30 -41.53
C LYS A 2 -26.07 -5.87 -40.83
N ILE A 3 -25.32 -6.72 -41.50
CA ILE A 3 -24.08 -7.33 -40.98
C ILE A 3 -22.98 -6.31 -40.73
N LYS A 4 -22.85 -5.29 -41.58
CA LYS A 4 -21.84 -4.24 -41.43
C LYS A 4 -22.06 -3.37 -40.18
N LYS A 5 -23.32 -3.12 -39.82
CA LYS A 5 -23.66 -2.35 -38.62
C LYS A 5 -23.34 -3.11 -37.35
N ILE A 6 -23.54 -4.42 -37.35
CA ILE A 6 -23.20 -5.30 -36.21
C ILE A 6 -21.71 -5.38 -36.04
N PHE A 7 -20.92 -5.47 -37.10
CA PHE A 7 -19.47 -5.48 -37.04
C PHE A 7 -18.91 -4.19 -36.48
N LEU A 8 -19.42 -3.05 -36.86
CA LEU A 8 -18.99 -1.76 -36.37
C LEU A 8 -19.28 -1.61 -34.87
N SER A 9 -20.43 -2.09 -34.43
CA SER A 9 -20.79 -2.08 -33.00
C SER A 9 -19.89 -2.97 -32.18
N MET A 10 -19.53 -4.16 -32.64
CA MET A 10 -18.61 -5.06 -31.97
C MET A 10 -17.19 -4.48 -31.89
N LEU A 11 -16.72 -3.85 -32.93
CA LEU A 11 -15.42 -3.21 -32.99
C LEU A 11 -15.30 -2.08 -31.94
N LEU A 12 -16.33 -1.29 -31.80
CA LEU A 12 -16.40 -0.23 -30.79
C LEU A 12 -16.37 -0.77 -29.38
N MET A 13 -17.02 -1.88 -29.10
CA MET A 13 -16.98 -2.52 -27.78
C MET A 13 -15.59 -3.05 -27.45
N ILE A 14 -14.89 -3.64 -28.39
CA ILE A 14 -13.52 -4.14 -28.18
C ILE A 14 -12.57 -2.99 -27.86
N VAL A 15 -12.68 -1.88 -28.55
CA VAL A 15 -11.84 -0.70 -28.29
C VAL A 15 -12.11 -0.14 -26.90
N ALA A 16 -13.36 -0.10 -26.45
CA ALA A 16 -13.71 0.36 -25.12
C ALA A 16 -13.11 -0.52 -24.02
N ILE A 17 -13.08 -1.82 -24.20
CA ILE A 17 -12.49 -2.77 -23.26
C ILE A 17 -10.97 -2.61 -23.17
N CYS A 18 -10.29 -2.32 -24.26
CA CYS A 18 -8.84 -2.12 -24.28
C CYS A 18 -8.39 -0.88 -23.50
N PHE A 19 -9.24 0.11 -23.33
CA PHE A 19 -8.89 1.30 -22.54
C PHE A 19 -9.08 1.12 -21.03
N CYS A 20 -9.94 0.23 -20.58
CA CYS A 20 -10.22 0.02 -19.18
C CYS A 20 -9.01 -0.45 -18.36
N PRO A 21 -8.15 -1.39 -18.81
CA PRO A 21 -7.05 -1.89 -18.01
C PRO A 21 -5.92 -0.88 -17.76
N THR A 22 -5.71 0.07 -18.65
CA THR A 22 -4.56 0.99 -18.56
C THR A 22 -4.75 2.09 -17.53
N LYS A 23 -5.97 2.35 -17.09
CA LYS A 23 -6.24 3.36 -16.06
C LYS A 23 -6.06 2.85 -14.64
N VAL A 24 -6.12 1.55 -14.45
CA VAL A 24 -6.02 0.93 -13.13
C VAL A 24 -4.64 1.07 -12.53
N PHE A 25 -3.64 1.32 -13.34
CA PHE A 25 -2.26 1.48 -12.90
C PHE A 25 -1.86 2.91 -12.57
N ALA A 26 -2.75 3.85 -12.72
CA ALA A 26 -2.52 5.18 -12.18
C ALA A 26 -2.59 5.08 -10.65
N THR A 27 -1.56 4.65 -10.11
CA THR A 27 -1.24 4.39 -8.75
C THR A 27 -1.05 5.66 -7.96
N SER A 28 -2.03 6.53 -7.95
CA SER A 28 -2.03 7.60 -7.00
C SER A 28 -2.56 7.07 -5.70
N THR A 29 -1.66 6.66 -4.84
CA THR A 29 -2.00 6.47 -3.44
C THR A 29 -2.32 7.82 -2.82
N ILE A 30 -3.28 7.84 -1.92
CA ILE A 30 -3.56 9.06 -1.16
C ILE A 30 -2.44 9.29 -0.14
N GLU A 31 -2.20 10.54 0.18
CA GLU A 31 -1.24 10.91 1.22
C GLU A 31 -1.81 10.57 2.60
N ARG A 32 -1.01 9.87 3.40
CA ARG A 32 -1.32 9.65 4.80
C ARG A 32 -0.57 10.65 5.66
N THR A 33 -1.29 11.36 6.50
CA THR A 33 -0.73 12.40 7.37
C THR A 33 -0.65 12.02 8.84
N THR A 34 -1.14 10.84 9.19
CA THR A 34 -1.14 10.34 10.56
C THR A 34 -0.27 9.09 10.69
N THR A 35 0.22 8.85 11.90
CA THR A 35 1.03 7.65 12.19
C THR A 35 0.25 6.37 11.87
N LEU A 36 0.89 5.45 11.17
CA LEU A 36 0.40 4.09 11.02
C LEU A 36 0.94 3.26 12.19
N ASP A 37 0.10 3.00 13.17
CA ASP A 37 0.49 2.26 14.38
C ASP A 37 0.12 0.79 14.24
N VAL A 38 1.04 0.00 13.70
CA VAL A 38 0.87 -1.44 13.49
C VAL A 38 0.89 -2.20 14.82
N SER A 39 1.46 -1.62 15.86
CA SER A 39 1.51 -2.25 17.19
C SER A 39 0.12 -2.45 17.81
N LYS A 40 -0.88 -1.74 17.33
CA LYS A 40 -2.27 -1.84 17.79
C LYS A 40 -3.11 -2.85 17.00
N PHE A 41 -2.58 -3.38 15.92
CA PHE A 41 -3.33 -4.33 15.10
C PHE A 41 -3.34 -5.72 15.73
N ILE A 42 -4.53 -6.27 15.89
CA ILE A 42 -4.73 -7.61 16.46
C ILE A 42 -5.13 -8.63 15.39
N GLN A 43 -5.35 -8.20 14.19
CA GLN A 43 -5.74 -9.01 13.04
C GLN A 43 -5.18 -8.40 11.77
N ASP A 44 -5.44 -9.03 10.63
CA ASP A 44 -5.06 -8.49 9.33
C ASP A 44 -5.78 -7.15 9.09
N GLU A 45 -5.05 -6.19 8.61
CA GLU A 45 -5.55 -4.86 8.28
C GLU A 45 -4.99 -4.43 6.92
N GLU A 46 -5.74 -3.65 6.18
CA GLU A 46 -5.26 -3.10 4.92
C GLU A 46 -5.93 -1.77 4.58
N ASN A 47 -5.23 -0.96 3.82
CA ASN A 47 -5.78 0.22 3.18
C ASN A 47 -5.21 0.31 1.77
N LYS A 48 -5.99 -0.09 0.78
CA LYS A 48 -5.57 -0.13 -0.62
C LYS A 48 -5.36 1.26 -1.22
N GLU A 49 -6.09 2.25 -0.73
CA GLU A 49 -5.95 3.63 -1.21
C GLU A 49 -4.64 4.25 -0.73
N GLU A 50 -4.22 3.93 0.48
CA GLU A 50 -2.91 4.35 1.01
C GLU A 50 -1.77 3.43 0.58
N GLY A 51 -2.06 2.21 0.15
CA GLY A 51 -1.09 1.28 -0.40
C GLY A 51 -0.39 0.38 0.62
N TRP A 52 -0.99 0.12 1.79
CA TRP A 52 -0.38 -0.75 2.77
C TRP A 52 -1.29 -1.90 3.20
N SER A 53 -0.67 -2.98 3.64
CA SER A 53 -1.37 -4.11 4.25
C SER A 53 -0.54 -4.74 5.37
N TRP A 54 -1.24 -5.25 6.37
CA TRP A 54 -0.66 -5.99 7.49
C TRP A 54 -1.20 -7.40 7.52
N ASN A 55 -0.29 -8.38 7.56
CA ASN A 55 -0.62 -9.78 7.77
C ASN A 55 -0.20 -10.18 9.19
N SER A 56 -1.18 -10.42 10.05
CA SER A 56 -0.95 -10.74 11.45
C SER A 56 -0.39 -12.14 11.68
N THR A 57 -0.61 -13.05 10.75
CA THR A 57 -0.09 -14.42 10.83
C THR A 57 1.42 -14.48 10.57
N THR A 58 1.88 -13.73 9.59
CA THR A 58 3.28 -13.70 9.18
C THR A 58 4.04 -12.49 9.72
N ASN A 59 3.38 -11.60 10.45
CA ASN A 59 3.93 -10.34 10.93
C ASN A 59 4.57 -9.51 9.82
N THR A 60 3.87 -9.42 8.69
CA THR A 60 4.39 -8.76 7.49
C THR A 60 3.61 -7.49 7.20
N LEU A 61 4.32 -6.38 7.12
CA LEU A 61 3.82 -5.10 6.63
C LEU A 61 4.27 -4.93 5.18
N THR A 62 3.31 -4.83 4.27
CA THR A 62 3.58 -4.61 2.85
C THR A 62 3.23 -3.16 2.50
N LEU A 63 4.19 -2.48 1.89
CA LEU A 63 4.05 -1.10 1.42
C LEU A 63 4.16 -1.09 -0.10
N THR A 64 3.15 -0.55 -0.77
CA THR A 64 3.09 -0.49 -2.22
C THR A 64 2.77 0.93 -2.67
N ASN A 65 3.75 1.64 -3.16
CA ASN A 65 3.63 3.02 -3.61
C ASN A 65 3.00 3.94 -2.55
N VAL A 66 3.36 3.77 -1.29
CA VAL A 66 2.80 4.60 -0.21
C VAL A 66 3.34 6.03 -0.28
N ASN A 67 2.54 6.96 0.18
CA ASN A 67 2.90 8.36 0.32
C ASN A 67 2.54 8.82 1.73
N PHE A 68 3.48 8.69 2.65
CA PHE A 68 3.28 9.08 4.04
C PHE A 68 4.06 10.35 4.34
N ASN A 69 3.36 11.35 4.81
CA ASN A 69 3.95 12.60 5.28
C ASN A 69 3.29 12.94 6.62
N THR A 70 3.90 12.50 7.68
CA THR A 70 3.33 12.57 9.02
C THR A 70 3.81 13.78 9.83
N GLY A 71 4.49 14.72 9.19
CA GLY A 71 4.94 15.96 9.83
C GLY A 71 5.86 15.65 11.03
N ASP A 72 5.48 16.13 12.21
CA ASP A 72 6.27 15.93 13.42
C ASP A 72 6.00 14.60 14.14
N ASN A 73 5.19 13.74 13.55
CA ASN A 73 4.88 12.42 14.10
C ASN A 73 5.66 11.32 13.39
N LYS A 74 5.84 10.18 14.07
CA LYS A 74 6.41 8.99 13.45
C LYS A 74 5.53 8.53 12.30
N SER A 75 6.12 8.05 11.21
CA SER A 75 5.33 7.54 10.09
C SER A 75 4.73 6.18 10.38
N ILE A 76 5.54 5.24 10.84
CA ILE A 76 5.12 3.86 11.15
C ILE A 76 5.66 3.47 12.52
N VAL A 77 4.78 2.92 13.35
CA VAL A 77 5.15 2.30 14.63
C VAL A 77 4.91 0.80 14.53
N LEU A 78 5.93 0.02 14.85
CA LEU A 78 5.90 -1.43 14.74
C LEU A 78 5.75 -2.09 16.12
N PRO A 79 5.17 -3.31 16.19
CA PRO A 79 5.20 -4.12 17.39
C PRO A 79 6.67 -4.38 17.83
N SER A 80 6.89 -4.43 19.14
CA SER A 80 8.21 -4.63 19.71
C SER A 80 8.43 -6.02 20.28
N ASP A 81 7.41 -6.85 20.25
CA ASP A 81 7.39 -8.17 20.91
C ASP A 81 7.57 -9.33 19.93
N ARG A 82 7.83 -9.04 18.67
CA ARG A 82 7.94 -10.04 17.60
C ARG A 82 8.79 -9.54 16.45
N ASP A 83 9.26 -10.46 15.64
CA ASP A 83 9.98 -10.14 14.42
C ASP A 83 9.00 -9.65 13.35
N ILE A 84 9.35 -8.55 12.71
CA ILE A 84 8.52 -7.91 11.70
C ILE A 84 9.22 -7.96 10.35
N HIS A 85 8.49 -8.39 9.34
CA HIS A 85 8.91 -8.29 7.95
C HIS A 85 8.28 -7.07 7.30
N ILE A 86 9.11 -6.27 6.63
CA ILE A 86 8.63 -5.16 5.81
C ILE A 86 8.94 -5.47 4.35
N VAL A 87 7.91 -5.54 3.54
CA VAL A 87 8.02 -5.72 2.09
C VAL A 87 7.74 -4.39 1.43
N SER A 88 8.67 -3.95 0.60
CA SER A 88 8.57 -2.67 -0.10
C SER A 88 8.43 -2.91 -1.60
N ASN A 89 7.29 -2.55 -2.16
CA ASN A 89 6.98 -2.67 -3.57
C ASN A 89 6.80 -1.29 -4.20
N GLY A 90 7.38 -1.10 -5.37
CA GLY A 90 7.27 0.14 -6.10
C GLY A 90 8.01 1.31 -5.44
N ASN A 91 7.46 2.50 -5.56
CA ASN A 91 8.05 3.72 -5.04
C ASN A 91 7.34 4.17 -3.76
N ASN A 92 7.93 3.89 -2.62
CA ASN A 92 7.39 4.28 -1.33
C ASN A 92 8.05 5.57 -0.84
N LYS A 93 7.23 6.52 -0.43
CA LYS A 93 7.67 7.81 0.10
C LYS A 93 7.21 7.92 1.54
N LEU A 94 8.16 8.09 2.44
CA LEU A 94 7.89 8.22 3.87
C LEU A 94 8.66 9.43 4.39
N ILE A 95 7.92 10.43 4.87
CA ILE A 95 8.47 11.68 5.39
C ILE A 95 8.01 11.84 6.82
N SER A 96 8.95 12.08 7.70
CA SER A 96 8.70 12.39 9.10
C SER A 96 9.78 13.33 9.63
N GLY A 97 9.38 14.30 10.43
CA GLY A 97 10.30 15.15 11.17
C GLY A 97 10.91 14.45 12.40
N LYS A 98 10.45 13.26 12.72
CA LYS A 98 11.00 12.44 13.80
C LYS A 98 11.57 11.13 13.25
N THR A 99 10.87 10.04 13.44
CA THR A 99 11.30 8.71 13.01
C THR A 99 10.35 8.18 11.96
N VAL A 100 10.89 7.76 10.82
CA VAL A 100 10.08 7.22 9.73
C VAL A 100 9.48 5.87 10.13
N ILE A 101 10.32 4.93 10.55
CA ILE A 101 9.89 3.61 11.02
C ILE A 101 10.44 3.42 12.43
N TYR A 102 9.55 3.25 13.38
CA TYR A 102 9.90 3.14 14.79
C TYR A 102 9.58 1.75 15.30
N GLY A 103 10.61 1.07 15.76
CA GLY A 103 10.51 -0.15 16.56
C GLY A 103 10.97 0.16 17.98
N LYS A 104 10.26 -0.34 18.97
CA LYS A 104 10.58 -0.05 20.37
C LYS A 104 11.94 -0.65 20.75
N LYS A 105 12.79 0.17 21.38
CA LYS A 105 14.17 -0.17 21.67
C LYS A 105 14.37 -1.41 22.56
N ASP A 106 13.46 -1.66 23.47
CA ASP A 106 13.59 -2.72 24.48
C ASP A 106 12.78 -3.98 24.12
N GLY A 107 12.28 -4.06 22.89
CA GLY A 107 11.53 -5.22 22.43
C GLY A 107 12.44 -6.34 21.91
N PRO A 108 12.02 -7.61 21.99
CA PRO A 108 12.80 -8.74 21.48
C PRO A 108 12.75 -8.90 19.96
N GLY A 109 11.92 -8.15 19.26
CA GLY A 109 11.69 -8.31 17.84
C GLY A 109 12.74 -7.66 16.95
N PHE A 110 12.85 -8.15 15.73
CA PHE A 110 13.70 -7.61 14.67
C PHE A 110 12.87 -7.09 13.52
N ILE A 111 13.43 -6.11 12.81
CA ILE A 111 12.85 -5.59 11.57
C ILE A 111 13.65 -6.15 10.40
N ILE A 112 12.98 -6.83 9.47
CA ILE A 112 13.59 -7.41 8.29
C ILE A 112 12.96 -6.74 7.06
N PHE A 113 13.80 -6.14 6.22
CA PHE A 113 13.37 -5.52 4.97
C PHE A 113 13.54 -6.50 3.80
N GLY A 114 12.52 -6.61 2.98
CA GLY A 114 12.55 -7.46 1.82
C GLY A 114 11.96 -6.84 0.57
#